data_d0159d37b996d7a3a004157394d014d0
#
_entry.id   d0159d37b996d7a3a004157394d014d0
#
_cell.length_a   1.000
_cell.length_b   1.000
_cell.length_c   1.000
_cell.angle_alpha   90.00
_cell.angle_beta   90.00
_cell.angle_gamma   90.00
#
_symmetry.space_group_name_H-M   'P 1'
#
loop_
_entity.id
_entity.type
_entity.pdbx_description
1 polymer ?
#
loop_
_entity_poly.entity_id
_entity_poly.type
_entity_poly.pdbx_seq_one_letter_code
_entity_poly.pdbx_strand_id
1 'polypeptide(L)'
;MSGSYRYVPNMDFFNNLNITTMSYLRFDKTLMTNLEETLPREVLRTNRSGAYHCTTIVDCNTRKYHGLLVIPIPELDDENHVLLSSLDATVIQHGAEFNLGLHKYQGDNYAPRGHKYIREYECEKVPTTWYRVGGVILKKETVFEHYENRILIRYTLVDAHSATTLRFRPFLAFRSVRQYTHENPTASREYSEVDNGIKTCMYAGYPDLYMQFNKKNNFVFQPDWYRGME
;
A
#
# COMPACT_ATOMS: atom_id res chain seq x y z
N MET A 1 13.22 27.64 17.32
CA MET A 1 11.76 27.85 17.25
C MET A 1 11.15 26.55 16.78
N SER A 2 10.52 25.79 17.67
CA SER A 2 9.95 24.48 17.37
C SER A 2 8.53 24.67 16.82
N GLY A 3 8.39 24.52 15.51
CA GLY A 3 7.08 24.49 14.87
C GLY A 3 6.43 23.12 15.10
N SER A 4 5.48 23.05 16.02
CA SER A 4 4.63 21.86 16.18
C SER A 4 3.64 21.81 15.02
N TYR A 5 3.87 20.93 14.08
CA TYR A 5 2.87 20.63 13.06
C TYR A 5 1.74 19.82 13.70
N ARG A 6 0.59 20.47 13.90
CA ARG A 6 -0.65 19.75 14.23
C ARG A 6 -1.16 19.06 12.96
N TYR A 7 -1.11 17.74 12.95
CA TYR A 7 -1.79 16.92 11.95
C TYR A 7 -3.30 17.07 12.12
N VAL A 8 -3.97 17.63 11.13
CA VAL A 8 -5.42 17.55 10.97
C VAL A 8 -5.65 16.59 9.80
N PRO A 9 -6.21 15.40 10.03
CA PRO A 9 -6.57 14.51 8.93
C PRO A 9 -7.60 15.21 8.06
N ASN A 10 -7.24 15.53 6.82
CA ASN A 10 -8.19 16.13 5.88
C ASN A 10 -9.19 15.05 5.41
N MET A 11 -10.17 14.75 6.26
CA MET A 11 -11.27 13.83 5.94
C MET A 11 -12.12 14.32 4.75
N ASP A 12 -12.02 15.60 4.40
CA ASP A 12 -12.81 16.20 3.33
C ASP A 12 -12.27 15.88 1.93
N PHE A 13 -11.01 15.42 1.81
CA PHE A 13 -10.41 15.12 0.52
C PHE A 13 -11.18 14.02 -0.25
N PHE A 14 -11.64 12.98 0.46
CA PHE A 14 -12.43 11.92 -0.16
C PHE A 14 -13.90 12.32 -0.38
N ASN A 15 -14.45 13.19 0.46
CA ASN A 15 -15.86 13.60 0.38
C ASN A 15 -16.13 14.59 -0.77
N ASN A 16 -15.16 15.41 -1.15
CA ASN A 16 -15.26 16.34 -2.27
C ASN A 16 -15.19 15.67 -3.65
N LEU A 17 -15.00 14.33 -3.71
CA LEU A 17 -14.93 13.56 -4.95
C LEU A 17 -16.28 12.94 -5.36
N ASN A 18 -17.37 13.19 -4.64
CA ASN A 18 -18.71 12.66 -4.93
C ASN A 18 -19.35 13.42 -6.13
N ILE A 19 -18.86 13.14 -7.31
CA ILE A 19 -19.59 13.42 -8.55
C ILE A 19 -19.99 12.07 -9.14
N THR A 20 -21.27 11.88 -9.39
CA THR A 20 -21.84 10.69 -10.05
C THR A 20 -21.42 10.70 -11.53
N THR A 21 -20.21 10.26 -11.81
CA THR A 21 -19.68 10.10 -13.15
C THR A 21 -19.40 8.64 -13.41
N MET A 22 -19.69 8.16 -14.61
CA MET A 22 -19.32 6.81 -15.03
C MET A 22 -17.81 6.65 -14.92
N SER A 23 -17.35 5.56 -14.30
CA SER A 23 -15.93 5.28 -14.16
C SER A 23 -15.27 5.18 -15.52
N TYR A 24 -14.24 5.99 -15.76
CA TYR A 24 -13.55 6.05 -17.06
C TYR A 24 -12.83 4.72 -17.37
N LEU A 25 -12.36 4.02 -16.35
CA LEU A 25 -11.72 2.73 -16.45
C LEU A 25 -12.36 1.78 -15.43
N ARG A 26 -12.87 0.65 -15.90
CA ARG A 26 -13.50 -0.37 -15.05
C ARG A 26 -13.17 -1.77 -15.55
N PHE A 27 -12.69 -2.60 -14.67
CA PHE A 27 -12.42 -4.01 -14.91
C PHE A 27 -13.23 -4.88 -13.95
N ASP A 28 -13.89 -5.87 -14.48
CA ASP A 28 -14.71 -6.80 -13.72
C ASP A 28 -13.89 -7.94 -13.10
N LYS A 29 -14.56 -8.79 -12.35
CA LYS A 29 -13.95 -9.94 -11.68
C LYS A 29 -13.22 -10.87 -12.68
N THR A 30 -13.75 -11.06 -13.86
CA THR A 30 -13.20 -12.00 -14.86
C THR A 30 -11.79 -11.58 -15.24
N LEU A 31 -11.62 -10.30 -15.54
CA LEU A 31 -10.29 -9.74 -15.84
C LEU A 31 -9.42 -9.72 -14.58
N MET A 32 -9.93 -9.25 -13.44
CA MET A 32 -9.13 -9.04 -12.23
C MET A 32 -8.58 -10.34 -11.62
N THR A 33 -9.18 -11.48 -11.87
CA THR A 33 -8.68 -12.78 -11.41
C THR A 33 -7.69 -13.44 -12.38
N ASN A 34 -7.51 -12.89 -13.57
CA ASN A 34 -6.56 -13.37 -14.58
C ASN A 34 -5.24 -12.59 -14.47
N LEU A 35 -4.17 -13.26 -13.98
CA LEU A 35 -2.87 -12.63 -13.79
C LEU A 35 -2.18 -12.27 -15.10
N GLU A 36 -2.35 -13.04 -16.18
CA GLU A 36 -1.79 -12.71 -17.49
C GLU A 36 -2.31 -11.37 -18.02
N GLU A 37 -3.57 -11.04 -17.70
CA GLU A 37 -4.21 -9.80 -18.07
C GLU A 37 -3.90 -8.65 -17.11
N THR A 38 -3.77 -8.91 -15.80
CA THR A 38 -3.66 -7.86 -14.79
C THR A 38 -2.22 -7.42 -14.51
N LEU A 39 -1.25 -8.33 -14.57
CA LEU A 39 0.15 -8.00 -14.29
C LEU A 39 0.79 -7.01 -15.30
N PRO A 40 0.41 -7.00 -16.60
CA PRO A 40 0.90 -5.97 -17.52
C PRO A 40 0.26 -4.59 -17.33
N ARG A 41 -0.83 -4.50 -16.56
CA ARG A 41 -1.57 -3.24 -16.34
C ARG A 41 -1.08 -2.58 -15.06
N GLU A 42 -0.45 -1.43 -15.21
CA GLU A 42 0.14 -0.67 -14.11
C GLU A 42 -0.72 0.57 -13.79
N VAL A 43 -0.69 0.97 -12.54
CA VAL A 43 -1.23 2.24 -12.05
C VAL A 43 -0.08 3.10 -11.56
N LEU A 44 -0.02 4.34 -12.01
CA LEU A 44 0.95 5.34 -11.57
C LEU A 44 0.21 6.56 -11.00
N ARG A 45 0.60 6.98 -9.81
CA ARG A 45 0.18 8.23 -9.17
C ARG A 45 1.39 9.00 -8.73
N THR A 46 1.43 10.30 -9.01
CA THR A 46 2.52 11.18 -8.64
C THR A 46 2.03 12.32 -7.77
N ASN A 47 2.93 12.85 -6.93
CA ASN A 47 2.64 14.01 -6.08
C ASN A 47 3.01 15.35 -6.73
N ARG A 48 3.47 15.37 -7.97
CA ARG A 48 3.97 16.53 -8.71
C ARG A 48 5.29 17.14 -8.19
N SER A 49 5.96 16.50 -7.22
CA SER A 49 7.28 16.90 -6.71
C SER A 49 8.31 15.75 -6.77
N GLY A 50 8.09 14.78 -7.65
CA GLY A 50 9.03 13.68 -7.92
C GLY A 50 8.71 12.37 -7.21
N ALA A 51 7.90 12.39 -6.15
CA ALA A 51 7.47 11.15 -5.52
C ALA A 51 6.31 10.50 -6.27
N TYR A 52 6.21 9.16 -6.15
CA TYR A 52 5.17 8.41 -6.82
C TYR A 52 4.78 7.12 -6.08
N HIS A 53 3.63 6.61 -6.46
CA HIS A 53 3.14 5.25 -6.24
C HIS A 53 2.99 4.57 -7.59
N CYS A 54 3.61 3.41 -7.76
CA CYS A 54 3.50 2.60 -8.97
C CYS A 54 3.43 1.12 -8.61
N THR A 55 2.42 0.43 -9.12
CA THR A 55 2.24 -1.02 -8.98
C THR A 55 1.31 -1.54 -10.08
N THR A 56 1.05 -2.84 -10.12
CA THR A 56 0.00 -3.38 -11.01
C THR A 56 -1.40 -3.12 -10.44
N ILE A 57 -2.44 -3.23 -11.25
CA ILE A 57 -3.84 -3.03 -10.81
C ILE A 57 -4.31 -4.07 -9.78
N VAL A 58 -3.52 -5.11 -9.53
CA VAL A 58 -3.74 -6.14 -8.47
C VAL A 58 -2.79 -5.99 -7.29
N ASP A 59 -2.11 -4.83 -7.17
CA ASP A 59 -1.12 -4.53 -6.13
C ASP A 59 0.07 -5.52 -6.05
N CYS A 60 0.44 -6.16 -7.16
CA CYS A 60 1.60 -7.03 -7.27
C CYS A 60 2.77 -6.26 -7.87
N ASN A 61 3.83 -6.09 -7.13
CA ASN A 61 5.06 -5.47 -7.64
C ASN A 61 5.81 -6.48 -8.51
N THR A 62 6.08 -6.12 -9.76
CA THR A 62 6.78 -6.96 -10.74
C THR A 62 7.99 -6.28 -11.36
N ARG A 63 8.32 -5.06 -10.89
CA ARG A 63 9.44 -4.26 -11.40
C ARG A 63 10.17 -3.57 -10.25
N LYS A 64 11.46 -3.29 -10.44
CA LYS A 64 12.32 -2.62 -9.45
C LYS A 64 11.77 -1.27 -8.99
N TYR A 65 11.17 -0.52 -9.90
CA TYR A 65 10.60 0.81 -9.59
C TYR A 65 9.19 0.76 -9.00
N HIS A 66 8.56 -0.41 -8.88
CA HIS A 66 7.30 -0.53 -8.19
C HIS A 66 7.46 -0.29 -6.69
N GLY A 67 6.51 0.44 -6.14
CA GLY A 67 6.43 0.74 -4.72
C GLY A 67 5.16 1.49 -4.36
N LEU A 68 4.72 1.28 -3.13
CA LEU A 68 3.57 1.99 -2.57
C LEU A 68 3.94 3.43 -2.23
N LEU A 69 5.16 3.66 -1.73
CA LEU A 69 5.71 4.99 -1.49
C LEU A 69 7.15 5.05 -2.00
N VAL A 70 7.35 5.80 -3.09
CA VAL A 70 8.65 6.01 -3.72
C VAL A 70 8.90 7.51 -3.76
N ILE A 71 10.02 7.94 -3.21
CA ILE A 71 10.34 9.36 -3.05
C ILE A 71 11.75 9.69 -3.53
N PRO A 72 12.01 10.89 -4.06
CA PRO A 72 13.37 11.39 -4.23
C PRO A 72 13.99 11.70 -2.87
N ILE A 73 15.27 11.38 -2.70
CA ILE A 73 16.05 11.71 -1.51
C ILE A 73 17.37 12.35 -1.95
N PRO A 74 17.36 13.66 -2.27
CA PRO A 74 18.53 14.36 -2.79
C PRO A 74 19.75 14.32 -1.84
N GLU A 75 19.51 14.09 -0.55
CA GLU A 75 20.58 13.97 0.45
C GLU A 75 21.39 12.67 0.31
N LEU A 76 20.81 11.64 -0.35
CA LEU A 76 21.50 10.38 -0.63
C LEU A 76 22.13 10.36 -2.03
N ASP A 77 21.31 10.66 -3.03
CA ASP A 77 21.68 10.69 -4.44
C ASP A 77 20.57 11.36 -5.28
N ASP A 78 20.74 11.43 -6.59
CA ASP A 78 19.74 12.00 -7.51
C ASP A 78 18.64 10.99 -7.93
N GLU A 79 18.52 9.87 -7.23
CA GLU A 79 17.58 8.81 -7.58
C GLU A 79 16.33 8.80 -6.69
N ASN A 80 15.30 8.11 -7.16
CA ASN A 80 14.15 7.79 -6.33
C ASN A 80 14.42 6.53 -5.48
N HIS A 81 13.83 6.50 -4.29
CA HIS A 81 13.97 5.42 -3.34
C HIS A 81 12.61 4.86 -2.93
N VAL A 82 12.49 3.54 -2.94
CA VAL A 82 11.32 2.83 -2.43
C VAL A 82 11.44 2.73 -0.92
N LEU A 83 10.63 3.44 -0.16
CA LEU A 83 10.55 3.30 1.30
C LEU A 83 9.60 2.18 1.69
N LEU A 84 8.39 2.21 1.12
CA LEU A 84 7.35 1.21 1.33
C LEU A 84 7.05 0.52 0.01
N SER A 85 7.39 -0.77 -0.07
CA SER A 85 7.16 -1.57 -1.27
C SER A 85 5.66 -1.86 -1.45
N SER A 86 5.02 -2.41 -0.42
CA SER A 86 3.60 -2.76 -0.43
C SER A 86 3.01 -2.77 0.98
N LEU A 87 1.68 -2.83 1.06
CA LEU A 87 0.94 -2.97 2.31
C LEU A 87 -0.11 -4.07 2.15
N ASP A 88 0.17 -5.24 2.69
CA ASP A 88 -0.82 -6.32 2.71
C ASP A 88 -1.91 -6.01 3.73
N ALA A 89 -3.15 -6.23 3.31
CA ALA A 89 -4.31 -6.22 4.17
C ALA A 89 -4.86 -7.64 4.34
N THR A 90 -5.21 -8.01 5.56
CA THR A 90 -5.89 -9.27 5.87
C THR A 90 -7.23 -8.98 6.50
N VAL A 91 -8.29 -9.52 5.92
CA VAL A 91 -9.63 -9.51 6.51
C VAL A 91 -9.73 -10.68 7.47
N ILE A 92 -10.12 -10.43 8.72
CA ILE A 92 -10.28 -11.46 9.75
C ILE A 92 -11.74 -11.42 10.24
N GLN A 93 -12.42 -12.56 10.13
CA GLN A 93 -13.80 -12.72 10.55
C GLN A 93 -14.02 -14.14 11.09
N HIS A 94 -14.61 -14.27 12.29
CA HIS A 94 -14.85 -15.58 12.95
C HIS A 94 -13.60 -16.47 13.05
N GLY A 95 -12.41 -15.88 13.20
CA GLY A 95 -11.14 -16.60 13.24
C GLY A 95 -10.58 -17.04 11.89
N ALA A 96 -11.33 -16.87 10.79
CA ALA A 96 -10.82 -17.09 9.44
C ALA A 96 -10.06 -15.85 8.95
N GLU A 97 -8.91 -16.08 8.33
CA GLU A 97 -8.04 -15.05 7.81
C GLU A 97 -7.98 -15.09 6.28
N PHE A 98 -8.20 -13.94 5.64
CA PHE A 98 -8.17 -13.78 4.20
C PHE A 98 -7.16 -12.69 3.83
N ASN A 99 -5.96 -13.09 3.42
CA ASN A 99 -4.93 -12.15 2.98
C ASN A 99 -5.24 -11.67 1.56
N LEU A 100 -5.32 -10.35 1.39
CA LEU A 100 -5.62 -9.69 0.11
C LEU A 100 -4.36 -9.37 -0.71
N GLY A 101 -3.17 -9.63 -0.17
CA GLY A 101 -1.90 -9.39 -0.85
C GLY A 101 -1.64 -10.32 -2.02
N LEU A 102 -0.71 -9.93 -2.87
CA LEU A 102 -0.21 -10.70 -3.99
C LEU A 102 1.25 -10.33 -4.26
N HIS A 103 2.14 -11.31 -4.16
CA HIS A 103 3.57 -11.14 -4.41
C HIS A 103 4.07 -12.17 -5.40
N LYS A 104 5.01 -11.76 -6.25
CA LYS A 104 5.72 -12.65 -7.15
C LYS A 104 6.93 -13.23 -6.41
N TYR A 105 7.08 -14.54 -6.45
CA TYR A 105 8.23 -15.27 -5.94
C TYR A 105 8.97 -15.97 -7.07
N GLN A 106 10.21 -16.37 -6.83
CA GLN A 106 11.03 -17.12 -7.77
C GLN A 106 10.28 -18.32 -8.37
N GLY A 107 10.45 -18.54 -9.68
CA GLY A 107 9.77 -19.59 -10.42
C GLY A 107 8.32 -19.28 -10.79
N ASP A 108 8.00 -18.00 -10.97
CA ASP A 108 6.67 -17.53 -11.35
C ASP A 108 5.53 -17.97 -10.40
N ASN A 109 5.89 -18.14 -9.13
CA ASN A 109 4.93 -18.41 -8.08
C ASN A 109 4.34 -17.12 -7.53
N TYR A 110 3.01 -17.11 -7.32
CA TYR A 110 2.29 -15.96 -6.78
C TYR A 110 1.58 -16.34 -5.48
N ALA A 111 1.92 -15.65 -4.40
CA ALA A 111 1.35 -15.87 -3.07
C ALA A 111 1.39 -14.57 -2.23
N PRO A 112 0.47 -14.38 -1.27
CA PRO A 112 -0.82 -15.07 -1.23
C PRO A 112 -1.64 -14.72 -2.48
N ARG A 113 -2.76 -15.40 -2.71
CA ARG A 113 -3.55 -15.21 -3.95
C ARG A 113 -4.72 -14.24 -3.73
N GLY A 114 -4.45 -13.08 -3.15
CA GLY A 114 -5.46 -12.08 -2.79
C GLY A 114 -6.24 -11.51 -3.97
N HIS A 115 -5.67 -11.52 -5.19
CA HIS A 115 -6.36 -11.10 -6.41
C HIS A 115 -7.66 -11.89 -6.66
N LYS A 116 -7.79 -13.12 -6.18
CA LYS A 116 -9.00 -13.94 -6.31
C LYS A 116 -10.21 -13.36 -5.54
N TYR A 117 -9.96 -12.50 -4.57
CA TYR A 117 -11.01 -11.81 -3.81
C TYR A 117 -11.45 -10.50 -4.46
N ILE A 118 -10.71 -10.01 -5.48
CA ILE A 118 -11.07 -8.80 -6.19
C ILE A 118 -12.34 -9.07 -7.01
N ARG A 119 -13.34 -8.23 -6.79
CA ARG A 119 -14.58 -8.21 -7.54
C ARG A 119 -14.51 -7.28 -8.73
N GLU A 120 -13.88 -6.12 -8.51
CA GLU A 120 -13.85 -5.04 -9.48
C GLU A 120 -12.69 -4.11 -9.18
N TYR A 121 -12.14 -3.52 -10.22
CA TYR A 121 -11.22 -2.39 -10.15
C TYR A 121 -11.77 -1.27 -11.02
N GLU A 122 -11.78 -0.06 -10.50
CA GLU A 122 -12.18 1.13 -11.23
C GLU A 122 -11.21 2.27 -10.99
N CYS A 123 -11.06 3.14 -11.98
CA CYS A 123 -10.25 4.34 -11.85
C CYS A 123 -10.83 5.45 -12.72
N GLU A 124 -11.37 6.46 -12.07
CA GLU A 124 -11.67 7.74 -12.69
C GLU A 124 -10.69 8.77 -12.15
N LYS A 125 -10.87 9.22 -10.91
CA LYS A 125 -9.96 10.12 -10.21
C LYS A 125 -9.09 9.39 -9.20
N VAL A 126 -9.65 8.38 -8.56
CA VAL A 126 -9.02 7.60 -7.50
C VAL A 126 -9.02 6.12 -7.89
N PRO A 127 -7.87 5.46 -7.92
CA PRO A 127 -7.81 4.01 -8.03
C PRO A 127 -8.60 3.36 -6.90
N THR A 128 -9.56 2.54 -7.28
CA THR A 128 -10.49 1.91 -6.34
C THR A 128 -10.58 0.42 -6.63
N THR A 129 -10.31 -0.39 -5.61
CA THR A 129 -10.43 -1.85 -5.69
C THR A 129 -11.54 -2.34 -4.76
N TRP A 130 -12.43 -3.16 -5.29
CA TRP A 130 -13.51 -3.78 -4.56
C TRP A 130 -13.18 -5.25 -4.29
N TYR A 131 -13.23 -5.65 -3.04
CA TYR A 131 -13.03 -7.03 -2.61
C TYR A 131 -14.34 -7.63 -2.09
N ARG A 132 -14.50 -8.92 -2.35
CA ARG A 132 -15.56 -9.74 -1.71
C ARG A 132 -14.93 -10.99 -1.13
N VAL A 133 -14.98 -11.12 0.18
CA VAL A 133 -14.30 -12.18 0.91
C VAL A 133 -15.02 -12.47 2.23
N GLY A 134 -15.26 -13.74 2.55
CA GLY A 134 -15.81 -14.15 3.84
C GLY A 134 -17.15 -13.49 4.23
N GLY A 135 -17.98 -13.12 3.26
CA GLY A 135 -19.22 -12.38 3.52
C GLY A 135 -19.04 -10.87 3.72
N VAL A 136 -17.82 -10.37 3.49
CA VAL A 136 -17.46 -8.95 3.57
C VAL A 136 -17.35 -8.35 2.18
N ILE A 137 -17.84 -7.12 2.00
CA ILE A 137 -17.54 -6.27 0.86
C ILE A 137 -16.66 -5.12 1.38
N LEU A 138 -15.43 -5.07 0.90
CA LEU A 138 -14.44 -4.07 1.27
C LEU A 138 -14.03 -3.25 0.05
N LYS A 139 -14.00 -1.92 0.20
CA LYS A 139 -13.51 -0.99 -0.82
C LYS A 139 -12.17 -0.42 -0.36
N LYS A 140 -11.15 -0.46 -1.23
CA LYS A 140 -9.85 0.19 -1.05
C LYS A 140 -9.71 1.32 -2.04
N GLU A 141 -9.36 2.51 -1.58
CA GLU A 141 -9.10 3.70 -2.38
C GLU A 141 -7.72 4.24 -2.04
N THR A 142 -6.94 4.62 -3.06
CA THR A 142 -5.56 5.07 -2.87
C THR A 142 -5.36 6.45 -3.49
N VAL A 143 -4.89 7.40 -2.69
CA VAL A 143 -4.63 8.79 -3.09
C VAL A 143 -3.21 9.17 -2.73
N PHE A 144 -2.49 9.76 -3.68
CA PHE A 144 -1.21 10.41 -3.43
C PHE A 144 -1.45 11.91 -3.26
N GLU A 145 -1.01 12.47 -2.12
CA GLU A 145 -1.21 13.88 -1.82
C GLU A 145 -0.29 14.76 -2.67
N HIS A 146 -0.81 15.87 -3.18
CA HIS A 146 -0.02 16.77 -4.01
C HIS A 146 1.04 17.49 -3.20
N TYR A 147 2.27 17.51 -3.71
CA TYR A 147 3.45 18.18 -3.14
C TYR A 147 3.91 17.64 -1.78
N GLU A 148 3.31 16.55 -1.30
CA GLU A 148 3.69 15.87 -0.07
C GLU A 148 4.14 14.44 -0.37
N ASN A 149 5.15 13.95 0.36
CA ASN A 149 5.58 12.56 0.28
C ASN A 149 4.64 11.68 1.12
N ARG A 150 3.34 11.74 0.83
CA ARG A 150 2.28 11.11 1.61
C ARG A 150 1.26 10.40 0.72
N ILE A 151 1.04 9.13 1.05
CA ILE A 151 -0.02 8.33 0.45
C ILE A 151 -1.13 8.08 1.47
N LEU A 152 -2.37 8.25 1.05
CA LEU A 152 -3.56 8.01 1.84
C LEU A 152 -4.28 6.78 1.28
N ILE A 153 -4.55 5.80 2.12
CA ILE A 153 -5.27 4.60 1.74
C ILE A 153 -6.52 4.50 2.62
N ARG A 154 -7.67 4.53 1.98
CA ARG A 154 -8.95 4.36 2.65
C ARG A 154 -9.50 2.97 2.43
N TYR A 155 -9.75 2.25 3.52
CA TYR A 155 -10.52 1.01 3.52
C TYR A 155 -11.91 1.29 4.06
N THR A 156 -12.94 1.01 3.27
CA THR A 156 -14.34 1.14 3.65
C THR A 156 -14.98 -0.23 3.71
N LEU A 157 -15.45 -0.59 4.89
CA LEU A 157 -16.30 -1.77 5.07
C LEU A 157 -17.71 -1.40 4.56
N VAL A 158 -18.03 -1.86 3.36
CA VAL A 158 -19.29 -1.51 2.68
C VAL A 158 -20.41 -2.41 3.16
N ASP A 159 -20.12 -3.70 3.36
CA ASP A 159 -21.07 -4.67 3.88
C ASP A 159 -20.34 -5.75 4.69
N ALA A 160 -20.89 -6.11 5.84
CA ALA A 160 -20.40 -7.21 6.66
C ALA A 160 -21.49 -7.69 7.62
N HIS A 161 -21.66 -8.98 7.71
CA HIS A 161 -22.67 -9.58 8.59
C HIS A 161 -22.21 -9.76 10.05
N SER A 162 -20.93 -9.48 10.32
CA SER A 162 -20.33 -9.61 11.66
C SER A 162 -19.13 -8.70 11.85
N ALA A 163 -18.67 -8.60 13.09
CA ALA A 163 -17.46 -7.85 13.43
C ALA A 163 -16.26 -8.31 12.58
N THR A 164 -15.58 -7.36 11.97
CA THR A 164 -14.49 -7.60 11.03
C THR A 164 -13.25 -6.83 11.48
N THR A 165 -12.13 -7.53 11.57
CA THR A 165 -10.82 -6.94 11.85
C THR A 165 -10.03 -6.83 10.55
N LEU A 166 -9.38 -5.69 10.34
CA LEU A 166 -8.37 -5.51 9.31
C LEU A 166 -6.99 -5.53 9.96
N ARG A 167 -6.14 -6.44 9.52
CA ARG A 167 -4.72 -6.49 9.88
C ARG A 167 -3.88 -6.05 8.71
N PHE A 168 -2.94 -5.15 8.95
CA PHE A 168 -2.03 -4.64 7.94
C PHE A 168 -0.61 -5.12 8.20
N ARG A 169 0.10 -5.47 7.12
CA ARG A 169 1.52 -5.83 7.13
C ARG A 169 2.25 -5.00 6.10
N PRO A 170 3.06 -4.01 6.52
CA PRO A 170 3.89 -3.23 5.61
C PRO A 170 5.13 -4.03 5.18
N PHE A 171 5.48 -3.90 3.91
CA PHE A 171 6.71 -4.41 3.32
C PHE A 171 7.67 -3.25 3.07
N LEU A 172 8.61 -3.07 3.98
CA LEU A 172 9.61 -2.03 3.91
C LEU A 172 10.69 -2.39 2.88
N ALA A 173 11.27 -1.39 2.22
CA ALA A 173 12.32 -1.61 1.24
C ALA A 173 13.55 -0.74 1.49
N PHE A 174 13.40 0.57 1.66
CA PHE A 174 14.47 1.53 1.88
C PHE A 174 15.65 1.30 0.92
N ARG A 175 15.38 1.38 -0.37
CA ARG A 175 16.34 1.09 -1.43
C ARG A 175 16.17 2.02 -2.62
N SER A 176 17.24 2.23 -3.40
CA SER A 176 17.12 2.85 -4.72
C SER A 176 16.19 2.01 -5.62
N VAL A 177 15.48 2.66 -6.53
CA VAL A 177 14.65 1.99 -7.55
C VAL A 177 15.47 1.13 -8.52
N ARG A 178 16.78 1.29 -8.56
CA ARG A 178 17.69 0.52 -9.44
C ARG A 178 18.20 -0.78 -8.83
N GLN A 179 18.06 -0.95 -7.51
CA GLN A 179 18.65 -2.07 -6.79
C GLN A 179 17.58 -2.86 -6.03
N TYR A 180 17.85 -4.13 -5.77
CA TYR A 180 17.08 -4.91 -4.80
C TYR A 180 17.77 -4.88 -3.44
N THR A 181 16.98 -4.98 -2.38
CA THR A 181 17.48 -5.19 -1.02
C THR A 181 17.35 -6.66 -0.68
N HIS A 182 18.45 -7.22 -0.17
CA HIS A 182 18.48 -8.56 0.39
C HIS A 182 18.64 -8.48 1.89
N GLU A 183 18.33 -9.58 2.58
CA GLU A 183 18.55 -9.70 4.01
C GLU A 183 19.99 -9.31 4.37
N ASN A 184 20.12 -8.39 5.33
CA ASN A 184 21.42 -7.91 5.77
C ASN A 184 21.37 -7.48 7.25
N PRO A 185 22.52 -7.52 7.95
CA PRO A 185 22.59 -7.20 9.37
C PRO A 185 22.53 -5.69 9.68
N THR A 186 22.64 -4.82 8.68
CA THR A 186 22.67 -3.36 8.88
C THR A 186 21.28 -2.74 8.91
N ALA A 187 20.25 -3.48 8.50
CA ALA A 187 18.88 -3.02 8.56
C ALA A 187 18.43 -2.86 10.02
N SER A 188 18.14 -1.64 10.41
CA SER A 188 17.54 -1.37 11.71
C SER A 188 16.14 -2.01 11.81
N ARG A 189 15.85 -2.57 12.97
CA ARG A 189 14.52 -3.07 13.33
C ARG A 189 13.82 -2.16 14.33
N GLU A 190 14.40 -1.00 14.62
CA GLU A 190 13.86 -0.07 15.60
C GLU A 190 12.64 0.66 15.05
N TYR A 191 11.74 0.98 15.95
CA TYR A 191 10.58 1.81 15.69
C TYR A 191 10.31 2.71 16.89
N SER A 192 9.54 3.76 16.66
CA SER A 192 9.02 4.61 17.73
C SER A 192 7.50 4.74 17.56
N GLU A 193 6.79 4.78 18.66
CA GLU A 193 5.36 5.05 18.65
C GLU A 193 5.10 6.52 18.34
N VAL A 194 4.07 6.77 17.55
CA VAL A 194 3.51 8.09 17.25
C VAL A 194 1.99 8.03 17.45
N ASP A 195 1.33 9.17 17.34
CA ASP A 195 -0.13 9.19 17.49
C ASP A 195 -0.81 8.26 16.48
N ASN A 196 -1.53 7.27 17.02
CA ASN A 196 -2.21 6.21 16.26
C ASN A 196 -1.33 5.49 15.23
N GLY A 197 -0.05 5.26 15.52
CA GLY A 197 0.84 4.58 14.59
C GLY A 197 2.26 4.45 15.07
N ILE A 198 3.14 4.22 14.11
CA ILE A 198 4.58 4.08 14.33
C ILE A 198 5.37 4.88 13.30
N LYS A 199 6.63 5.14 13.62
CA LYS A 199 7.65 5.55 12.66
C LYS A 199 8.85 4.63 12.73
N THR A 200 9.53 4.43 11.61
CA THR A 200 10.71 3.60 11.47
C THR A 200 11.63 4.10 10.37
N CYS A 201 12.91 3.78 10.48
CA CYS A 201 13.91 4.00 9.44
C CYS A 201 14.85 2.81 9.41
N MET A 202 15.03 2.16 8.25
CA MET A 202 15.86 0.95 8.14
C MET A 202 17.35 1.25 8.04
N TYR A 203 17.74 2.37 7.43
CA TYR A 203 19.14 2.70 7.20
C TYR A 203 19.42 4.17 7.47
N ALA A 204 20.61 4.48 7.98
CA ALA A 204 21.08 5.84 8.17
C ALA A 204 21.07 6.63 6.85
N GLY A 205 20.71 7.91 6.91
CA GLY A 205 20.57 8.79 5.75
C GLY A 205 19.20 8.79 5.09
N TYR A 206 18.35 7.79 5.37
CA TYR A 206 16.96 7.81 4.94
C TYR A 206 16.08 8.62 5.90
N PRO A 207 14.98 9.22 5.39
CA PRO A 207 13.98 9.83 6.27
C PRO A 207 13.18 8.78 7.04
N ASP A 208 12.61 9.19 8.17
CA ASP A 208 11.63 8.36 8.90
C ASP A 208 10.39 8.10 8.05
N LEU A 209 9.97 6.85 7.98
CA LEU A 209 8.68 6.46 7.42
C LEU A 209 7.63 6.40 8.54
N TYR A 210 6.60 7.23 8.42
CA TYR A 210 5.47 7.27 9.32
C TYR A 210 4.32 6.43 8.76
N MET A 211 3.74 5.57 9.60
CA MET A 211 2.56 4.77 9.29
C MET A 211 1.51 4.99 10.37
N GLN A 212 0.43 5.70 10.03
CA GLN A 212 -0.57 6.14 10.98
C GLN A 212 -1.99 5.79 10.52
N PHE A 213 -2.88 5.61 11.48
CA PHE A 213 -4.29 5.33 11.24
C PHE A 213 -5.17 6.46 11.80
N ASN A 214 -6.32 6.64 11.20
CA ASN A 214 -7.34 7.56 11.71
C ASN A 214 -8.17 6.97 12.87
N LYS A 215 -7.87 5.76 13.30
CA LYS A 215 -8.51 5.05 14.40
C LYS A 215 -7.47 4.44 15.32
N LYS A 216 -7.86 4.26 16.59
CA LYS A 216 -7.06 3.49 17.53
C LYS A 216 -6.78 2.11 16.96
N ASN A 217 -5.53 1.70 17.00
CA ASN A 217 -5.06 0.42 16.48
C ASN A 217 -4.19 -0.30 17.54
N ASN A 218 -3.88 -1.55 17.25
CA ASN A 218 -2.94 -2.35 18.04
C ASN A 218 -1.76 -2.69 17.14
N PHE A 219 -0.56 -2.37 17.59
CA PHE A 219 0.68 -2.68 16.89
C PHE A 219 1.32 -3.93 17.47
N VAL A 220 1.74 -4.85 16.60
CA VAL A 220 2.49 -6.05 16.97
C VAL A 220 3.85 -6.00 16.27
N PHE A 221 4.91 -5.95 17.05
CA PHE A 221 6.28 -5.95 16.53
C PHE A 221 6.66 -7.37 16.10
N GLN A 222 6.79 -7.56 14.78
CA GLN A 222 7.18 -8.84 14.19
C GLN A 222 7.98 -8.61 12.91
N PRO A 223 9.23 -8.09 13.01
CA PRO A 223 10.08 -7.87 11.85
C PRO A 223 10.60 -9.20 11.30
N ASP A 224 10.47 -9.40 10.00
CA ASP A 224 10.98 -10.57 9.30
C ASP A 224 11.40 -10.20 7.87
N TRP A 225 12.25 -11.05 7.27
CA TRP A 225 12.65 -10.94 5.88
C TRP A 225 11.85 -11.90 5.00
N TYR A 226 11.25 -11.35 3.96
CA TYR A 226 10.59 -12.16 2.92
C TYR A 226 11.59 -12.51 1.84
N ARG A 227 11.99 -13.77 1.81
CA ARG A 227 13.01 -14.29 0.89
C ARG A 227 12.39 -14.79 -0.41
N GLY A 228 13.15 -14.69 -1.53
CA GLY A 228 12.70 -15.19 -2.84
C GLY A 228 11.59 -14.37 -3.49
N MET A 229 11.30 -13.19 -3.01
CA MET A 229 10.41 -12.22 -3.65
C MET A 229 11.13 -11.55 -4.82
N GLU A 230 10.46 -11.41 -5.98
CA GLU A 230 10.98 -10.76 -7.20
C GLU A 230 10.36 -9.40 -7.46
#